data_3c32e56a19034bd977498118c9eb7461
#
_entry.id   3c32e56a19034bd977498118c9eb7461
#
_cell.length_a   1.000
_cell.length_b   1.000
_cell.length_c   1.000
_cell.angle_alpha   90.00
_cell.angle_beta   90.00
_cell.angle_gamma   90.00
#
_symmetry.space_group_name_H-M   'P 1'
#
loop_
_entity.id
_entity.type
_entity.pdbx_description
1 polymer ?
#
loop_
_entity_poly.entity_id
_entity_poly.type
_entity_poly.pdbx_seq_one_letter_code
_entity_poly.pdbx_strand_id
1 'polypeptide(L)'
;NNATDKSVTYSSADETVATVDQDGLITVIGEVGQTTDIYITANDRGKQTATCRVKVAAEAPMYVGFPFSDNWNYSSNLGTKEGDMKNLFDDKNSTFWAPEIITRPIYDPVCYLDLNLGQIIKFGQLGYRHRNLNYSHLQCHTFKLEAKKVESDAWTDLGEYVTEALKVDDYQLFQVEPTEAQYIRITFIKGHLRSGYTDWDYSETGNVSVGDLQVFIYNR
;
A
#
# COMPACT_ATOMS: atom_id res chain seq x y z
N ASN A 1 -32.77 -26.16 32.40
CA ASN A 1 -33.71 -26.62 31.36
C ASN A 1 -32.90 -27.37 30.31
N ASN A 2 -33.01 -28.70 30.29
CA ASN A 2 -32.42 -29.53 29.25
C ASN A 2 -33.38 -29.59 28.08
N ALA A 3 -33.05 -28.98 26.94
CA ALA A 3 -33.77 -29.19 25.71
C ALA A 3 -33.75 -30.69 25.35
N THR A 4 -34.92 -31.24 25.02
CA THR A 4 -35.06 -32.64 24.59
C THR A 4 -34.64 -32.85 23.14
N ASP A 5 -34.78 -31.81 22.32
CA ASP A 5 -34.26 -31.74 20.95
C ASP A 5 -33.25 -30.60 20.87
N LYS A 6 -32.01 -30.91 20.48
CA LYS A 6 -30.92 -29.98 20.33
C LYS A 6 -30.67 -29.55 18.87
N SER A 7 -31.50 -30.06 17.96
CA SER A 7 -31.39 -29.70 16.55
C SER A 7 -31.89 -28.28 16.28
N VAL A 8 -31.39 -27.67 15.23
CA VAL A 8 -31.80 -26.36 14.77
C VAL A 8 -32.11 -26.40 13.27
N THR A 9 -32.90 -25.42 12.82
CA THR A 9 -33.20 -25.19 11.42
C THR A 9 -32.67 -23.82 11.05
N TYR A 10 -32.03 -23.70 9.89
CA TYR A 10 -31.50 -22.46 9.35
C TYR A 10 -32.38 -21.96 8.23
N SER A 11 -32.49 -20.63 8.10
CA SER A 11 -33.15 -19.98 6.96
C SER A 11 -32.57 -18.60 6.72
N SER A 12 -32.55 -18.16 5.47
CA SER A 12 -32.16 -16.79 5.08
C SER A 12 -33.40 -15.92 4.91
N ALA A 13 -33.30 -14.66 5.32
CA ALA A 13 -34.34 -13.67 5.04
C ALA A 13 -34.36 -13.26 3.56
N ASP A 14 -33.19 -13.30 2.89
CA ASP A 14 -33.04 -13.02 1.47
C ASP A 14 -31.97 -13.95 0.86
N GLU A 15 -32.42 -14.97 0.18
CA GLU A 15 -31.57 -15.97 -0.46
C GLU A 15 -30.84 -15.43 -1.70
N THR A 16 -31.22 -14.26 -2.21
CA THR A 16 -30.48 -13.58 -3.29
C THR A 16 -29.22 -12.89 -2.79
N VAL A 17 -29.12 -12.63 -1.48
CA VAL A 17 -27.97 -12.04 -0.82
C VAL A 17 -27.05 -13.09 -0.21
N ALA A 18 -27.62 -14.03 0.54
CA ALA A 18 -26.88 -15.17 1.09
C ALA A 18 -27.81 -16.34 1.33
N THR A 19 -27.34 -17.56 1.08
CA THR A 19 -28.00 -18.80 1.44
C THR A 19 -27.36 -19.44 2.67
N VAL A 20 -28.06 -20.32 3.33
CA VAL A 20 -27.53 -21.13 4.43
C VAL A 20 -28.01 -22.59 4.24
N ASP A 21 -27.09 -23.56 4.41
CA ASP A 21 -27.41 -24.97 4.32
C ASP A 21 -27.85 -25.57 5.67
N GLN A 22 -28.11 -26.88 5.68
CA GLN A 22 -28.56 -27.62 6.87
C GLN A 22 -27.47 -27.73 7.95
N ASP A 23 -26.20 -27.55 7.59
CA ASP A 23 -25.06 -27.60 8.50
C ASP A 23 -24.70 -26.19 9.03
N GLY A 24 -25.44 -25.17 8.59
CA GLY A 24 -25.21 -23.76 8.99
C GLY A 24 -24.12 -23.05 8.18
N LEU A 25 -23.67 -23.64 7.08
CA LEU A 25 -22.70 -23.00 6.19
C LEU A 25 -23.40 -21.90 5.38
N ILE A 26 -22.91 -20.66 5.51
CA ILE A 26 -23.44 -19.50 4.81
C ILE A 26 -22.65 -19.28 3.51
N THR A 27 -23.38 -19.23 2.39
CA THR A 27 -22.83 -18.88 1.08
C THR A 27 -23.31 -17.50 0.65
N VAL A 28 -22.40 -16.55 0.45
CA VAL A 28 -22.69 -15.19 0.01
C VAL A 28 -22.80 -15.17 -1.52
N ILE A 29 -23.90 -14.58 -2.03
CA ILE A 29 -24.20 -14.51 -3.46
C ILE A 29 -24.44 -13.06 -3.91
N GLY A 30 -24.89 -12.20 -2.98
CA GLY A 30 -25.26 -10.81 -3.24
C GLY A 30 -24.09 -9.89 -3.56
N GLU A 31 -24.44 -8.67 -3.96
CA GLU A 31 -23.49 -7.61 -4.29
C GLU A 31 -22.99 -6.88 -3.03
N VAL A 32 -21.81 -6.28 -3.14
CA VAL A 32 -21.20 -5.48 -2.07
C VAL A 32 -22.16 -4.41 -1.55
N GLY A 33 -22.28 -4.34 -0.24
CA GLY A 33 -23.17 -3.42 0.48
C GLY A 33 -24.54 -4.00 0.83
N GLN A 34 -24.97 -5.10 0.20
CA GLN A 34 -26.20 -5.78 0.55
C GLN A 34 -26.10 -6.45 1.92
N THR A 35 -27.25 -6.64 2.58
CA THR A 35 -27.35 -7.28 3.88
C THR A 35 -28.54 -8.22 3.92
N THR A 36 -28.41 -9.35 4.64
CA THR A 36 -29.52 -10.24 4.96
C THR A 36 -29.38 -10.78 6.38
N ASP A 37 -30.47 -11.26 6.96
CA ASP A 37 -30.48 -11.90 8.26
C ASP A 37 -30.63 -13.43 8.07
N ILE A 38 -29.76 -14.19 8.73
CA ILE A 38 -29.86 -15.65 8.83
C ILE A 38 -30.52 -16.00 10.18
N TYR A 39 -31.59 -16.74 10.14
CA TYR A 39 -32.32 -17.19 11.30
C TYR A 39 -31.92 -18.61 11.66
N ILE A 40 -31.68 -18.83 12.95
CA ILE A 40 -31.34 -20.12 13.54
C ILE A 40 -32.46 -20.45 14.56
N THR A 41 -33.31 -21.38 14.24
CA THR A 41 -34.48 -21.70 15.04
C THR A 41 -34.34 -23.09 15.70
N ALA A 42 -34.46 -23.17 17.01
CA ALA A 42 -34.44 -24.43 17.75
C ALA A 42 -35.70 -25.25 17.42
N ASN A 43 -35.52 -26.56 17.23
CA ASN A 43 -36.60 -27.47 16.91
C ASN A 43 -37.36 -28.00 18.16
N ASP A 44 -36.94 -27.59 19.35
CA ASP A 44 -37.62 -27.89 20.59
C ASP A 44 -38.95 -27.16 20.73
N ARG A 45 -39.71 -27.47 21.79
CA ARG A 45 -41.04 -26.87 22.05
C ARG A 45 -41.00 -25.34 22.19
N GLY A 46 -39.87 -24.75 22.55
CA GLY A 46 -39.71 -23.32 22.76
C GLY A 46 -39.51 -22.52 21.47
N LYS A 47 -39.08 -23.17 20.37
CA LYS A 47 -38.82 -22.59 19.07
C LYS A 47 -38.06 -21.23 19.15
N GLN A 48 -37.06 -21.16 20.02
CA GLN A 48 -36.23 -19.95 20.16
C GLN A 48 -35.47 -19.70 18.88
N THR A 49 -35.45 -18.44 18.43
CA THR A 49 -34.76 -18.02 17.22
C THR A 49 -33.63 -17.04 17.57
N ALA A 50 -32.44 -17.32 17.06
CA ALA A 50 -31.32 -16.37 17.01
C ALA A 50 -31.17 -15.82 15.61
N THR A 51 -30.62 -14.61 15.51
CA THR A 51 -30.38 -13.95 14.22
C THR A 51 -28.91 -13.62 14.07
N CYS A 52 -28.37 -13.96 12.91
CA CYS A 52 -27.03 -13.56 12.49
C CYS A 52 -27.16 -12.61 11.29
N ARG A 53 -26.71 -11.36 11.42
CA ARG A 53 -26.71 -10.43 10.31
C ARG A 53 -25.48 -10.63 9.44
N VAL A 54 -25.70 -10.89 8.16
CA VAL A 54 -24.69 -10.98 7.11
C VAL A 54 -24.66 -9.68 6.34
N LYS A 55 -23.48 -9.07 6.17
CA LYS A 55 -23.24 -7.94 5.29
C LYS A 55 -22.22 -8.35 4.24
N VAL A 56 -22.56 -8.17 2.97
CA VAL A 56 -21.62 -8.39 1.87
C VAL A 56 -20.62 -7.24 1.86
N ALA A 57 -19.37 -7.53 2.16
CA ALA A 57 -18.27 -6.56 2.10
C ALA A 57 -17.43 -6.83 0.86
N ALA A 58 -16.84 -5.77 0.30
CA ALA A 58 -15.77 -5.95 -0.66
C ALA A 58 -14.64 -6.70 0.05
N GLU A 59 -14.09 -7.69 -0.63
CA GLU A 59 -12.90 -8.35 -0.13
C GLU A 59 -11.75 -7.34 -0.14
N ALA A 60 -11.05 -7.16 0.98
CA ALA A 60 -9.92 -6.26 1.05
C ALA A 60 -8.84 -6.70 0.06
N PRO A 61 -8.23 -5.79 -0.74
CA PRO A 61 -7.14 -6.15 -1.61
C PRO A 61 -6.01 -6.80 -0.80
N MET A 62 -5.53 -7.93 -1.26
CA MET A 62 -4.41 -8.60 -0.62
C MET A 62 -3.11 -8.10 -1.24
N TYR A 63 -2.34 -7.35 -0.45
CA TYR A 63 -1.00 -6.91 -0.82
C TYR A 63 0.02 -7.82 -0.16
N VAL A 64 0.94 -8.35 -0.96
CA VAL A 64 2.03 -9.20 -0.50
C VAL A 64 3.35 -8.54 -0.87
N GLY A 65 4.25 -8.42 0.11
CA GLY A 65 5.58 -7.86 -0.14
C GLY A 65 6.31 -8.63 -1.23
N PHE A 66 6.84 -7.90 -2.22
CA PHE A 66 7.67 -8.45 -3.27
C PHE A 66 9.14 -8.30 -2.85
N PRO A 67 9.82 -9.39 -2.49
CA PRO A 67 11.15 -9.31 -1.91
C PRO A 67 12.16 -8.78 -2.90
N PHE A 68 13.07 -7.95 -2.43
CA PHE A 68 14.26 -7.57 -3.19
C PHE A 68 15.07 -8.81 -3.60
N SER A 69 15.59 -8.80 -4.80
CA SER A 69 16.46 -9.87 -5.32
C SER A 69 17.61 -9.29 -6.14
N ASP A 70 18.66 -10.08 -6.32
CA ASP A 70 19.82 -9.70 -7.14
C ASP A 70 19.48 -9.47 -8.63
N ASN A 71 18.27 -9.84 -9.05
CA ASN A 71 17.77 -9.58 -10.40
C ASN A 71 17.19 -8.16 -10.56
N TRP A 72 17.04 -7.41 -9.47
CA TRP A 72 16.61 -6.03 -9.56
C TRP A 72 17.75 -5.16 -10.04
N ASN A 73 17.42 -4.22 -10.92
CA ASN A 73 18.31 -3.12 -11.27
C ASN A 73 17.65 -1.81 -10.84
N TYR A 74 18.44 -0.91 -10.32
CA TYR A 74 17.98 0.40 -9.88
C TYR A 74 19.00 1.46 -10.24
N SER A 75 18.50 2.64 -10.60
CA SER A 75 19.32 3.79 -10.97
C SER A 75 18.62 5.09 -10.63
N SER A 76 19.40 6.14 -10.46
CA SER A 76 18.91 7.51 -10.34
C SER A 76 19.50 8.36 -11.44
N ASN A 77 18.78 9.40 -11.89
CA ASN A 77 19.31 10.40 -12.80
C ASN A 77 20.34 11.33 -12.14
N LEU A 78 20.42 11.32 -10.81
CA LEU A 78 21.42 12.06 -10.06
C LEU A 78 22.39 11.10 -9.37
N GLY A 79 23.63 11.55 -9.17
CA GLY A 79 24.62 10.80 -8.38
C GLY A 79 24.19 10.59 -6.93
N THR A 80 24.92 9.75 -6.21
CA THR A 80 24.74 9.54 -4.78
C THR A 80 25.60 10.54 -4.00
N LYS A 81 24.97 11.33 -3.15
CA LYS A 81 25.67 12.26 -2.24
C LYS A 81 26.10 11.54 -0.97
N GLU A 82 25.21 10.71 -0.40
CA GLU A 82 25.42 10.07 0.89
C GLU A 82 24.65 8.73 0.93
N GLY A 83 25.23 7.75 1.63
CA GLY A 83 24.67 6.41 1.69
C GLY A 83 24.93 5.59 0.42
N ASP A 84 24.14 4.56 0.21
CA ASP A 84 24.22 3.68 -0.96
C ASP A 84 22.81 3.33 -1.42
N MET A 85 22.57 3.26 -2.73
CA MET A 85 21.23 2.91 -3.26
C MET A 85 20.77 1.52 -2.87
N LYS A 86 21.67 0.57 -2.64
CA LYS A 86 21.30 -0.78 -2.13
C LYS A 86 20.65 -0.74 -0.74
N ASN A 87 20.93 0.31 0.05
CA ASN A 87 20.32 0.51 1.36
C ASN A 87 18.81 0.76 1.30
N LEU A 88 18.27 1.07 0.11
CA LEU A 88 16.84 1.25 -0.10
C LEU A 88 16.02 -0.05 0.02
N PHE A 89 16.68 -1.20 0.12
CA PHE A 89 16.03 -2.51 0.06
C PHE A 89 16.53 -3.49 1.13
N ASP A 90 17.19 -2.99 2.18
CA ASP A 90 17.84 -3.84 3.19
C ASP A 90 17.04 -3.97 4.50
N ASP A 91 15.87 -3.31 4.57
CA ASP A 91 14.96 -3.25 5.72
C ASP A 91 15.65 -2.81 7.03
N LYS A 92 16.67 -1.96 6.93
CA LYS A 92 17.38 -1.42 8.09
C LYS A 92 17.07 0.04 8.31
N ASN A 93 16.59 0.38 9.49
CA ASN A 93 16.29 1.76 9.87
C ASN A 93 17.55 2.65 10.03
N SER A 94 18.74 2.05 10.07
CA SER A 94 20.03 2.77 10.24
C SER A 94 20.71 3.14 8.93
N THR A 95 20.25 2.60 7.82
CA THR A 95 20.80 2.81 6.47
C THR A 95 19.90 3.74 5.65
N PHE A 96 20.43 4.29 4.57
CA PHE A 96 19.69 5.24 3.72
C PHE A 96 20.43 5.49 2.41
N TRP A 97 19.75 6.16 1.49
CA TRP A 97 20.31 6.76 0.30
C TRP A 97 19.87 8.22 0.17
N ALA A 98 20.77 9.09 -0.24
CA ALA A 98 20.51 10.48 -0.60
C ALA A 98 21.15 10.83 -1.94
N PRO A 99 20.38 11.35 -2.92
CA PRO A 99 20.92 11.78 -4.20
C PRO A 99 21.77 13.03 -4.09
N GLU A 100 22.65 13.21 -5.04
CA GLU A 100 23.37 14.46 -5.23
C GLU A 100 22.44 15.52 -5.79
N ILE A 101 22.34 16.66 -5.10
CA ILE A 101 21.56 17.79 -5.57
C ILE A 101 22.51 18.87 -6.05
N ILE A 102 22.42 19.17 -7.32
CA ILE A 102 23.45 19.94 -7.99
C ILE A 102 23.22 21.45 -7.91
N THR A 103 21.98 21.92 -7.88
CA THR A 103 21.70 23.38 -7.89
C THR A 103 20.34 23.75 -7.29
N ARG A 104 20.21 25.01 -6.86
CA ARG A 104 18.94 25.69 -6.61
C ARG A 104 18.53 26.51 -7.85
N PRO A 105 17.26 26.69 -8.19
CA PRO A 105 16.10 26.38 -7.37
C PRO A 105 15.84 24.89 -7.28
N ILE A 106 15.20 24.53 -6.20
CA ILE A 106 14.84 23.20 -5.76
C ILE A 106 14.27 22.40 -6.94
N TYR A 107 14.83 21.17 -7.16
CA TYR A 107 14.32 20.21 -8.14
C TYR A 107 14.55 20.50 -9.63
N ASP A 108 15.61 21.21 -9.96
CA ASP A 108 16.08 21.27 -11.33
C ASP A 108 17.55 20.78 -11.43
N PRO A 109 17.84 19.61 -11.96
CA PRO A 109 16.88 18.65 -12.49
C PRO A 109 16.09 17.90 -11.38
N VAL A 110 14.84 17.55 -11.70
CA VAL A 110 14.01 16.73 -10.81
C VAL A 110 14.69 15.39 -10.58
N CYS A 111 14.84 14.98 -9.31
CA CYS A 111 15.40 13.69 -8.96
C CYS A 111 14.39 12.57 -9.15
N TYR A 112 14.77 11.50 -9.82
CA TYR A 112 13.98 10.27 -9.85
C TYR A 112 14.84 9.03 -9.62
N LEU A 113 14.19 8.00 -9.12
CA LEU A 113 14.71 6.65 -8.93
C LEU A 113 13.94 5.71 -9.85
N ASP A 114 14.64 4.98 -10.68
CA ASP A 114 14.10 3.93 -11.54
C ASP A 114 14.42 2.56 -10.93
N LEU A 115 13.40 1.72 -10.80
CA LEU A 115 13.49 0.33 -10.39
C LEU A 115 13.10 -0.56 -11.57
N ASN A 116 13.95 -1.54 -11.89
CA ASN A 116 13.60 -2.66 -12.76
C ASN A 116 13.53 -3.92 -11.88
N LEU A 117 12.35 -4.48 -11.73
CA LEU A 117 12.06 -5.60 -10.82
C LEU A 117 12.51 -6.97 -11.39
N GLY A 118 13.06 -6.99 -12.60
CA GLY A 118 13.52 -8.21 -13.27
C GLY A 118 12.39 -9.10 -13.82
N GLN A 119 11.15 -8.84 -13.43
CA GLN A 119 9.96 -9.54 -13.93
C GLN A 119 8.71 -8.65 -13.82
N ILE A 120 7.69 -9.00 -14.62
CA ILE A 120 6.40 -8.32 -14.56
C ILE A 120 5.65 -8.82 -13.32
N ILE A 121 5.16 -7.87 -12.53
CA ILE A 121 4.29 -8.11 -11.37
C ILE A 121 3.01 -7.30 -11.50
N LYS A 122 1.97 -7.64 -10.75
CA LYS A 122 0.80 -6.79 -10.55
C LYS A 122 1.08 -5.86 -9.36
N PHE A 123 1.74 -4.73 -9.64
CA PHE A 123 2.10 -3.73 -8.63
C PHE A 123 0.85 -3.07 -8.06
N GLY A 124 0.72 -2.98 -6.75
CA GLY A 124 -0.47 -2.44 -6.10
C GLY A 124 -0.19 -1.52 -4.92
N GLN A 125 1.04 -1.52 -4.37
CA GLN A 125 1.35 -0.66 -3.22
C GLN A 125 2.87 -0.43 -3.11
N LEU A 126 3.26 0.78 -2.73
CA LEU A 126 4.63 1.13 -2.34
C LEU A 126 4.70 1.36 -0.84
N GLY A 127 5.64 0.71 -0.17
CA GLY A 127 6.10 1.07 1.16
C GLY A 127 7.27 2.04 1.07
N TYR A 128 7.19 3.15 1.79
CA TYR A 128 8.22 4.18 1.84
C TYR A 128 8.55 4.47 3.29
N ARG A 129 9.83 4.44 3.63
CA ARG A 129 10.34 4.83 4.95
C ARG A 129 11.36 5.93 4.81
N HIS A 130 11.23 6.98 5.64
CA HIS A 130 12.20 8.05 5.68
C HIS A 130 13.54 7.58 6.26
N ARG A 131 14.62 8.27 5.87
CA ARG A 131 15.88 8.20 6.62
C ARG A 131 15.62 8.53 8.09
N ASN A 132 16.18 7.73 9.00
CA ASN A 132 16.07 7.95 10.45
C ASN A 132 16.89 9.18 10.87
N LEU A 133 16.24 10.33 10.81
CA LEU A 133 16.77 11.63 11.20
C LEU A 133 15.68 12.48 11.86
N ASN A 134 16.08 13.29 12.83
CA ASN A 134 15.20 14.24 13.51
C ASN A 134 15.01 15.56 12.70
N TYR A 135 15.28 15.54 11.40
CA TYR A 135 15.23 16.73 10.54
C TYR A 135 14.29 16.49 9.35
N SER A 136 13.06 17.00 9.45
CA SER A 136 12.06 16.84 8.39
C SER A 136 12.50 17.38 7.03
N HIS A 137 13.25 18.48 7.01
CA HIS A 137 13.72 19.11 5.78
C HIS A 137 14.71 18.28 4.94
N LEU A 138 15.15 17.13 5.43
CA LEU A 138 15.92 16.15 4.68
C LEU A 138 15.08 14.97 4.19
N GLN A 139 13.77 15.03 4.39
CA GLN A 139 12.81 13.97 4.04
C GLN A 139 11.93 14.40 2.87
N CYS A 140 11.59 13.47 1.99
CA CYS A 140 10.66 13.72 0.91
C CYS A 140 9.27 14.07 1.48
N HIS A 141 8.63 15.11 0.94
CA HIS A 141 7.23 15.43 1.23
C HIS A 141 6.31 14.86 0.15
N THR A 142 6.62 15.16 -1.12
CA THR A 142 5.78 14.72 -2.23
C THR A 142 6.63 13.97 -3.24
N PHE A 143 6.14 12.82 -3.63
CA PHE A 143 6.69 12.06 -4.74
C PHE A 143 5.58 11.62 -5.71
N LYS A 144 5.94 11.38 -6.95
CA LYS A 144 5.10 10.83 -8.01
C LYS A 144 5.51 9.39 -8.27
N LEU A 145 4.54 8.53 -8.51
CA LEU A 145 4.77 7.16 -8.99
C LEU A 145 4.37 7.05 -10.47
N GLU A 146 5.21 6.35 -11.21
CA GLU A 146 4.96 5.97 -12.59
C GLU A 146 5.40 4.52 -12.79
N ALA A 147 4.72 3.80 -13.66
CA ALA A 147 5.07 2.42 -13.98
C ALA A 147 4.99 2.14 -15.47
N LYS A 148 5.73 1.09 -15.90
CA LYS A 148 5.60 0.53 -17.24
C LYS A 148 5.87 -0.98 -17.23
N LYS A 149 5.26 -1.68 -18.18
CA LYS A 149 5.33 -3.14 -18.25
C LYS A 149 6.62 -3.63 -18.91
N VAL A 150 7.01 -3.01 -20.03
CA VAL A 150 8.25 -3.30 -20.74
C VAL A 150 9.05 -2.03 -20.98
N GLU A 151 10.34 -2.19 -21.27
CA GLU A 151 11.28 -1.07 -21.36
C GLU A 151 10.88 -0.03 -22.42
N SER A 152 10.33 -0.47 -23.55
CA SER A 152 9.90 0.39 -24.67
C SER A 152 8.59 1.14 -24.41
N ASP A 153 7.82 0.79 -23.39
CA ASP A 153 6.55 1.44 -23.10
C ASP A 153 6.76 2.87 -22.58
N ALA A 154 5.76 3.72 -22.82
CA ALA A 154 5.64 4.99 -22.13
C ALA A 154 5.34 4.76 -20.63
N TRP A 155 5.80 5.67 -19.79
CA TRP A 155 5.46 5.67 -18.37
C TRP A 155 3.97 5.97 -18.17
N THR A 156 3.30 5.13 -17.40
CA THR A 156 1.91 5.35 -16.94
C THR A 156 1.96 6.04 -15.59
N ASP A 157 1.25 7.17 -15.49
CA ASP A 157 1.12 7.94 -14.25
C ASP A 157 0.24 7.18 -13.25
N LEU A 158 0.74 6.93 -12.06
CA LEU A 158 0.02 6.27 -10.96
C LEU A 158 -0.36 7.25 -9.84
N GLY A 159 -0.05 8.54 -10.00
CA GLY A 159 -0.42 9.60 -9.07
C GLY A 159 0.71 10.16 -8.23
N GLU A 160 0.37 11.23 -7.48
CA GLU A 160 1.25 11.88 -6.53
C GLU A 160 0.85 11.54 -5.10
N TYR A 161 1.85 11.40 -4.23
CA TYR A 161 1.68 10.94 -2.86
C TYR A 161 2.42 11.87 -1.89
N VAL A 162 1.81 12.07 -0.72
CA VAL A 162 2.36 12.93 0.34
C VAL A 162 2.74 12.07 1.54
N THR A 163 3.98 12.21 2.01
CA THR A 163 4.47 11.50 3.19
C THR A 163 4.23 12.32 4.46
N GLU A 164 4.15 11.63 5.59
CA GLU A 164 4.16 12.25 6.92
C GLU A 164 5.61 12.52 7.36
N ALA A 165 5.88 13.74 7.85
CA ALA A 165 7.20 14.10 8.35
C ALA A 165 7.59 13.28 9.59
N LEU A 166 8.88 12.98 9.74
CA LEU A 166 9.48 12.30 10.90
C LEU A 166 8.92 10.89 11.20
N LYS A 167 8.15 10.30 10.29
CA LYS A 167 7.70 8.91 10.40
C LYS A 167 8.83 7.99 9.89
N VAL A 168 9.72 7.61 10.80
CA VAL A 168 10.99 6.93 10.47
C VAL A 168 11.02 5.45 10.91
N ASP A 169 10.15 5.04 11.84
CA ASP A 169 10.16 3.69 12.41
C ASP A 169 9.41 2.67 11.54
N ASP A 170 8.33 3.12 10.87
CA ASP A 170 7.46 2.27 10.08
C ASP A 170 7.39 2.71 8.62
N TYR A 171 7.03 1.79 7.73
CA TYR A 171 6.68 2.13 6.35
C TYR A 171 5.38 2.91 6.29
N GLN A 172 5.38 3.97 5.51
CA GLN A 172 4.17 4.60 5.01
C GLN A 172 3.74 3.87 3.74
N LEU A 173 2.49 3.40 3.72
CA LEU A 173 1.99 2.53 2.65
C LEU A 173 1.11 3.34 1.68
N PHE A 174 1.50 3.38 0.42
CA PHE A 174 0.83 4.12 -0.65
C PHE A 174 0.22 3.15 -1.66
N GLN A 175 -1.11 3.10 -1.69
CA GLN A 175 -1.84 2.23 -2.61
C GLN A 175 -1.94 2.88 -3.98
N VAL A 176 -1.77 2.07 -5.01
CA VAL A 176 -2.00 2.43 -6.42
C VAL A 176 -3.08 1.52 -7.01
N GLU A 177 -3.70 1.96 -8.11
CA GLU A 177 -4.53 1.04 -8.89
C GLU A 177 -3.67 -0.11 -9.40
N PRO A 178 -4.06 -1.38 -9.14
CA PRO A 178 -3.24 -2.53 -9.49
C PRO A 178 -2.85 -2.57 -10.97
N THR A 179 -1.56 -2.44 -11.25
CA THR A 179 -0.99 -2.24 -12.59
C THR A 179 0.09 -3.28 -12.88
N GLU A 180 0.06 -3.90 -14.08
CA GLU A 180 1.15 -4.75 -14.52
C GLU A 180 2.41 -3.92 -14.79
N ALA A 181 3.47 -4.18 -14.05
CA ALA A 181 4.71 -3.43 -14.12
C ALA A 181 5.94 -4.31 -13.92
N GLN A 182 6.97 -4.06 -14.69
CA GLN A 182 8.34 -4.48 -14.41
C GLN A 182 9.20 -3.29 -13.98
N TYR A 183 8.84 -2.10 -14.46
CA TYR A 183 9.59 -0.87 -14.19
C TYR A 183 8.72 0.08 -13.37
N ILE A 184 9.28 0.63 -12.29
CA ILE A 184 8.64 1.62 -11.43
C ILE A 184 9.56 2.83 -11.36
N ARG A 185 9.02 4.02 -11.51
CA ARG A 185 9.72 5.29 -11.30
C ARG A 185 9.14 6.03 -10.11
N ILE A 186 10.01 6.48 -9.23
CA ILE A 186 9.68 7.34 -8.09
C ILE A 186 10.33 8.69 -8.36
N THR A 187 9.53 9.70 -8.67
CA THR A 187 9.99 11.07 -8.92
C THR A 187 9.79 11.90 -7.67
N PHE A 188 10.85 12.41 -7.08
CA PHE A 188 10.80 13.22 -5.86
C PHE A 188 10.50 14.68 -6.22
N ILE A 189 9.29 15.15 -5.89
CA ILE A 189 8.80 16.48 -6.30
C ILE A 189 9.24 17.56 -5.33
N LYS A 190 9.15 17.30 -4.02
CA LYS A 190 9.60 18.25 -2.98
C LYS A 190 9.83 17.57 -1.64
N GLY A 191 10.68 18.18 -0.82
CA GLY A 191 10.94 17.77 0.55
C GLY A 191 10.01 18.45 1.56
N HIS A 192 10.04 18.03 2.82
CA HIS A 192 9.35 18.72 3.90
C HIS A 192 10.01 20.07 4.22
N LEU A 193 9.21 21.03 4.65
CA LEU A 193 9.70 22.31 5.11
C LEU A 193 10.56 22.17 6.38
N ARG A 194 11.58 22.97 6.47
CA ARG A 194 12.33 23.14 7.70
C ARG A 194 11.45 23.85 8.73
N SER A 195 11.56 23.45 10.00
CA SER A 195 10.83 24.11 11.09
C SER A 195 11.06 25.61 11.12
N GLY A 196 9.99 26.39 11.13
CA GLY A 196 10.02 27.86 11.12
C GLY A 196 9.92 28.50 9.73
N TYR A 197 9.87 27.70 8.65
CA TYR A 197 9.66 28.19 7.28
C TYR A 197 8.24 27.83 6.83
N THR A 198 7.60 28.77 6.15
CA THR A 198 6.24 28.64 5.60
C THR A 198 6.23 28.60 4.08
N ASP A 199 7.34 28.91 3.45
CA ASP A 199 7.47 29.03 2.00
C ASP A 199 8.39 27.96 1.45
N TRP A 200 7.91 27.20 0.49
CA TRP A 200 8.66 26.15 -0.20
C TRP A 200 9.84 26.68 -1.02
N ASP A 201 9.79 27.95 -1.46
CA ASP A 201 10.86 28.58 -2.24
C ASP A 201 12.12 28.83 -1.41
N TYR A 202 11.97 28.94 -0.08
CA TYR A 202 13.08 29.13 0.86
C TYR A 202 13.56 27.83 1.51
N SER A 203 12.93 26.71 1.20
CA SER A 203 13.36 25.46 1.79
C SER A 203 14.78 25.14 1.32
N GLU A 204 15.72 25.01 2.25
CA GLU A 204 17.02 24.40 2.02
C GLU A 204 16.91 22.90 1.70
N THR A 205 15.72 22.47 1.34
CA THR A 205 15.25 21.12 1.16
C THR A 205 15.71 20.45 -0.11
N GLY A 206 16.75 20.93 -0.70
CA GLY A 206 17.38 20.27 -1.82
C GLY A 206 17.86 18.83 -1.55
N ASN A 207 17.69 18.26 -0.36
CA ASN A 207 18.18 16.94 -0.02
C ASN A 207 17.00 16.02 0.33
N VAL A 208 16.48 15.31 -0.65
CA VAL A 208 15.65 14.14 -0.37
C VAL A 208 16.55 13.01 0.09
N SER A 209 16.28 12.43 1.25
CA SER A 209 16.93 11.20 1.70
C SER A 209 15.87 10.14 2.02
N VAL A 210 16.08 8.94 1.52
CA VAL A 210 15.18 7.81 1.64
C VAL A 210 15.82 6.76 2.52
N GLY A 211 15.10 6.26 3.51
CA GLY A 211 15.55 5.17 4.37
C GLY A 211 15.40 3.84 3.66
N ASP A 212 14.18 3.52 3.27
CA ASP A 212 13.89 2.21 2.70
C ASP A 212 12.64 2.23 1.81
N LEU A 213 12.57 1.28 0.87
CA LEU A 213 11.46 1.08 -0.05
C LEU A 213 11.03 -0.37 -0.06
N GLN A 214 9.73 -0.59 -0.12
CA GLN A 214 9.15 -1.92 -0.26
C GLN A 214 8.09 -1.94 -1.37
N VAL A 215 8.20 -2.89 -2.28
CA VAL A 215 7.23 -3.10 -3.35
C VAL A 215 6.25 -4.18 -2.94
N PHE A 216 4.96 -3.96 -3.18
CA PHE A 216 3.92 -4.95 -2.91
C PHE A 216 3.19 -5.33 -4.19
N ILE A 217 2.99 -6.61 -4.36
CA ILE A 217 2.13 -7.16 -5.40
C ILE A 217 0.68 -7.24 -4.92
N TYR A 218 -0.23 -7.01 -5.85
CA TYR A 218 -1.65 -7.29 -5.66
C TYR A 218 -1.92 -8.74 -6.06
N ASN A 219 -2.28 -9.57 -5.08
CA ASN A 219 -2.39 -11.02 -5.24
C ASN A 219 -3.82 -11.48 -5.49
N ARG A 220 -4.47 -10.90 -6.52
CA ARG A 220 -5.78 -11.31 -7.01
C ARG A 220 -5.88 -11.25 -8.53
#